data_4d367ed36891596eb8fca2ea14058a8b
#
_entry.id   4d367ed36891596eb8fca2ea14058a8b
#
_cell.length_a   1.000
_cell.length_b   1.000
_cell.length_c   1.000
_cell.angle_alpha   90.00
_cell.angle_beta   90.00
_cell.angle_gamma   90.00
#
_symmetry.space_group_name_H-M   'P 1'
#
loop_
_entity.id
_entity.type
_entity.pdbx_description
1 polymer ?
#
loop_
_entity_poly.entity_id
_entity_poly.type
_entity_poly.pdbx_seq_one_letter_code
_entity_poly.pdbx_strand_id
1 'polypeptide(L)'
;SGVQKLEKDDVVKLLSMDPAQHFTQPAPHYTEASLVREMEELGIGRPSTYAATVTTILARRYVIKEDKNLYVTELGEAVNDIMKTAFPSIVDVNFTANMEYLLDSVEEGSVAWKMVVRNFYPDLEEAVKQAQTALEKVEINDEESDVICEECGRNMVIKYGKHGKFLACPGFPECKKTKTFLEKTGVLCPKCGADVVVRKT
;
A
#
# COMPACT_ATOMS: atom_id res chain seq x y z
N SER A 1 -27.82 9.84 39.69
CA SER A 1 -28.07 8.40 39.94
C SER A 1 -27.04 7.91 40.96
N GLY A 2 -27.47 7.82 42.24
CA GLY A 2 -26.61 7.37 43.33
C GLY A 2 -26.47 5.85 43.32
N VAL A 3 -25.28 5.35 43.08
CA VAL A 3 -24.95 3.97 43.37
C VAL A 3 -24.90 3.85 44.90
N GLN A 4 -25.75 2.99 45.49
CA GLN A 4 -25.69 2.68 46.91
C GLN A 4 -24.30 2.10 47.22
N LYS A 5 -23.70 2.59 48.31
CA LYS A 5 -22.42 2.08 48.81
C LYS A 5 -22.69 0.69 49.38
N LEU A 6 -22.15 -0.35 48.73
CA LEU A 6 -22.22 -1.72 49.23
C LEU A 6 -20.98 -2.00 50.08
N GLU A 7 -21.17 -2.70 51.19
CA GLU A 7 -20.10 -3.16 52.08
C GLU A 7 -19.83 -4.66 51.86
N LYS A 8 -18.70 -5.12 52.36
CA LYS A 8 -18.35 -6.54 52.28
C LYS A 8 -19.38 -7.34 53.09
N ASP A 9 -19.86 -8.44 52.49
CA ASP A 9 -20.87 -9.35 53.05
C ASP A 9 -22.33 -8.86 52.97
N ASP A 10 -22.60 -7.75 52.27
CA ASP A 10 -23.98 -7.34 51.98
C ASP A 10 -24.68 -8.38 51.08
N VAL A 11 -25.90 -8.75 51.48
CA VAL A 11 -26.74 -9.67 50.71
C VAL A 11 -27.52 -8.87 49.64
N VAL A 12 -27.22 -9.10 48.40
CA VAL A 12 -27.93 -8.48 47.26
C VAL A 12 -28.79 -9.50 46.53
N LYS A 13 -29.95 -9.06 46.04
CA LYS A 13 -30.87 -9.89 45.24
C LYS A 13 -30.61 -9.70 43.79
N LEU A 14 -30.29 -10.79 43.06
CA LEU A 14 -30.22 -10.76 41.58
C LEU A 14 -31.62 -10.52 41.04
N LEU A 15 -31.82 -9.44 40.28
CA LEU A 15 -33.11 -9.07 39.67
C LEU A 15 -33.23 -9.60 38.22
N SER A 16 -32.19 -9.47 37.43
CA SER A 16 -32.11 -10.00 36.06
C SER A 16 -30.66 -10.33 35.69
N MET A 17 -30.49 -11.23 34.77
CA MET A 17 -29.21 -11.55 34.14
C MET A 17 -29.42 -11.54 32.62
N ASP A 18 -28.82 -10.58 31.94
CA ASP A 18 -28.92 -10.43 30.47
C ASP A 18 -27.57 -10.84 29.87
N PRO A 19 -27.42 -12.10 29.38
CA PRO A 19 -26.19 -12.54 28.77
C PRO A 19 -26.04 -11.87 27.41
N ALA A 20 -24.87 -11.23 27.19
CA ALA A 20 -24.52 -10.63 25.91
C ALA A 20 -23.23 -11.24 25.38
N GLN A 21 -23.25 -11.65 24.12
CA GLN A 21 -22.06 -12.13 23.44
C GLN A 21 -21.36 -10.93 22.77
N HIS A 22 -20.08 -10.79 23.03
CA HIS A 22 -19.22 -9.78 22.41
C HIS A 22 -18.08 -10.48 21.68
N PHE A 23 -17.68 -9.87 20.54
CA PHE A 23 -16.56 -10.36 19.74
C PHE A 23 -15.46 -9.30 19.75
N THR A 24 -14.20 -9.76 19.87
CA THR A 24 -13.05 -8.90 19.66
C THR A 24 -13.00 -8.44 18.21
N GLN A 25 -12.66 -7.19 17.96
CA GLN A 25 -12.47 -6.66 16.62
C GLN A 25 -11.01 -6.87 16.20
N PRO A 26 -10.73 -7.11 14.91
CA PRO A 26 -9.38 -7.13 14.39
C PRO A 26 -8.72 -5.76 14.53
N ALA A 27 -7.39 -5.72 14.42
CA ALA A 27 -6.67 -4.44 14.37
C ALA A 27 -7.21 -3.57 13.21
N PRO A 28 -7.42 -2.26 13.43
CA PRO A 28 -7.88 -1.37 12.38
C PRO A 28 -6.83 -1.23 11.27
N HIS A 29 -7.27 -0.90 10.06
CA HIS A 29 -6.36 -0.52 8.99
C HIS A 29 -5.55 0.71 9.38
N TYR A 30 -4.32 0.79 8.86
CA TYR A 30 -3.50 1.99 9.05
C TYR A 30 -4.14 3.20 8.38
N THR A 31 -4.06 4.32 9.05
CA THR A 31 -4.20 5.66 8.46
C THR A 31 -2.80 6.21 8.20
N GLU A 32 -2.66 7.29 7.41
CA GLU A 32 -1.35 7.93 7.22
C GLU A 32 -0.68 8.28 8.56
N ALA A 33 -1.46 8.81 9.52
CA ALA A 33 -0.94 9.18 10.83
C ALA A 33 -0.53 7.97 11.69
N SER A 34 -1.31 6.89 11.68
CA SER A 34 -0.95 5.69 12.45
C SER A 34 0.22 4.93 11.81
N LEU A 35 0.35 4.97 10.48
CA LEU A 35 1.51 4.41 9.78
C LEU A 35 2.80 5.19 10.12
N VAL A 36 2.75 6.52 10.13
CA VAL A 36 3.90 7.34 10.55
C VAL A 36 4.30 7.05 12.00
N ARG A 37 3.32 6.91 12.89
CA ARG A 37 3.61 6.55 14.30
C ARG A 37 4.30 5.19 14.40
N GLU A 38 3.81 4.20 13.67
CA GLU A 38 4.42 2.86 13.64
C GLU A 38 5.85 2.91 13.10
N MET A 39 6.10 3.68 12.02
CA MET A 39 7.44 3.88 11.48
C MET A 39 8.37 4.53 12.53
N GLU A 40 7.87 5.51 13.27
CA GLU A 40 8.61 6.17 14.35
C GLU A 40 8.94 5.21 15.50
N GLU A 41 7.96 4.43 15.96
CA GLU A 41 8.13 3.43 17.02
C GLU A 41 9.14 2.33 16.63
N LEU A 42 9.15 1.95 15.36
CA LEU A 42 10.06 0.95 14.81
C LEU A 42 11.43 1.52 14.41
N GLY A 43 11.61 2.83 14.46
CA GLY A 43 12.86 3.51 14.04
C GLY A 43 13.10 3.52 12.53
N ILE A 44 12.03 3.37 11.72
CA ILE A 44 12.09 3.36 10.26
C ILE A 44 11.89 4.77 9.73
N GLY A 45 12.92 5.35 9.12
CA GLY A 45 12.88 6.72 8.61
C GLY A 45 13.09 7.78 9.69
N ARG A 46 12.91 9.03 9.31
CA ARG A 46 13.08 10.22 10.16
C ARG A 46 11.97 11.22 9.86
N PRO A 47 11.74 12.23 10.70
CA PRO A 47 10.67 13.22 10.48
C PRO A 47 10.67 13.84 9.08
N SER A 48 11.84 14.03 8.47
CA SER A 48 11.99 14.55 7.12
C SER A 48 11.57 13.58 6.01
N THR A 49 11.51 12.28 6.28
CA THR A 49 11.25 11.24 5.27
C THR A 49 9.87 10.59 5.40
N TYR A 50 9.19 10.68 6.54
CA TYR A 50 7.89 10.00 6.76
C TYR A 50 6.85 10.38 5.71
N ALA A 51 6.61 11.68 5.53
CA ALA A 51 5.63 12.16 4.57
C ALA A 51 5.98 11.77 3.12
N ALA A 52 7.26 11.85 2.75
CA ALA A 52 7.73 11.46 1.43
C ALA A 52 7.53 9.96 1.17
N THR A 53 7.75 9.11 2.17
CA THR A 53 7.54 7.66 2.08
C THR A 53 6.06 7.34 1.85
N VAL A 54 5.16 7.90 2.67
CA VAL A 54 3.71 7.70 2.52
C VAL A 54 3.23 8.19 1.15
N THR A 55 3.67 9.38 0.72
CA THR A 55 3.35 9.93 -0.61
C THR A 55 3.84 9.00 -1.72
N THR A 56 5.03 8.42 -1.58
CA THR A 56 5.62 7.53 -2.59
C THR A 56 4.83 6.24 -2.75
N ILE A 57 4.43 5.57 -1.67
CA ILE A 57 3.66 4.31 -1.74
C ILE A 57 2.27 4.55 -2.34
N LEU A 58 1.63 5.70 -2.05
CA LEU A 58 0.38 6.12 -2.67
C LEU A 58 0.55 6.47 -4.16
N ALA A 59 1.58 7.24 -4.50
CA ALA A 59 1.86 7.62 -5.89
C ALA A 59 2.21 6.42 -6.79
N ARG A 60 2.91 5.42 -6.24
CA ARG A 60 3.22 4.15 -6.91
C ARG A 60 2.06 3.16 -6.88
N ARG A 61 0.99 3.49 -6.18
CA ARG A 61 -0.21 2.66 -6.04
C ARG A 61 0.04 1.28 -5.43
N TYR A 62 1.04 1.17 -4.59
CA TYR A 62 1.20 -0.01 -3.74
C TYR A 62 0.11 -0.04 -2.67
N VAL A 63 -0.38 1.14 -2.31
CA VAL A 63 -1.46 1.37 -1.35
C VAL A 63 -2.44 2.38 -1.94
N ILE A 64 -3.73 2.18 -1.69
CA ILE A 64 -4.79 3.16 -1.96
C ILE A 64 -5.34 3.69 -0.64
N LYS A 65 -5.88 4.90 -0.69
CA LYS A 65 -6.54 5.54 0.45
C LYS A 65 -8.03 5.62 0.18
N GLU A 66 -8.82 4.96 1.03
CA GLU A 66 -10.27 5.07 1.04
C GLU A 66 -10.70 5.72 2.36
N ASP A 67 -11.38 6.84 2.27
CA ASP A 67 -11.66 7.74 3.40
C ASP A 67 -10.39 8.14 4.15
N LYS A 68 -10.09 7.49 5.27
CA LYS A 68 -8.89 7.73 6.07
C LYS A 68 -7.95 6.53 6.12
N ASN A 69 -8.41 5.37 5.67
CA ASN A 69 -7.72 4.10 5.79
C ASN A 69 -6.86 3.81 4.56
N LEU A 70 -5.76 3.13 4.79
CA LEU A 70 -4.85 2.66 3.75
C LEU A 70 -5.09 1.18 3.49
N TYR A 71 -5.23 0.81 2.22
CA TYR A 71 -5.43 -0.57 1.77
C TYR A 71 -4.33 -0.94 0.78
N VAL A 72 -3.75 -2.11 0.97
CA VAL A 72 -2.75 -2.64 0.03
C VAL A 72 -3.46 -3.04 -1.25
N THR A 73 -2.85 -2.75 -2.39
CA THR A 73 -3.35 -3.17 -3.70
C THR A 73 -2.73 -4.51 -4.13
N GLU A 74 -3.31 -5.17 -5.11
CA GLU A 74 -2.73 -6.38 -5.71
C GLU A 74 -1.29 -6.13 -6.21
N LEU A 75 -1.04 -4.97 -6.83
CA LEU A 75 0.31 -4.54 -7.20
C LEU A 75 1.22 -4.41 -5.97
N GLY A 76 0.72 -3.83 -4.87
CA GLY A 76 1.46 -3.68 -3.62
C GLY A 76 1.84 -5.02 -3.00
N GLU A 77 0.91 -5.98 -2.98
CA GLU A 77 1.16 -7.33 -2.50
C GLU A 77 2.21 -8.04 -3.35
N ALA A 78 2.06 -8.03 -4.68
CA ALA A 78 3.00 -8.64 -5.60
C ALA A 78 4.42 -8.07 -5.45
N VAL A 79 4.56 -6.74 -5.35
CA VAL A 79 5.86 -6.09 -5.13
C VAL A 79 6.44 -6.47 -3.77
N ASN A 80 5.62 -6.50 -2.70
CA ASN A 80 6.07 -6.89 -1.37
C ASN A 80 6.60 -8.34 -1.35
N ASP A 81 5.90 -9.26 -2.01
CA ASP A 81 6.29 -10.67 -2.05
C ASP A 81 7.58 -10.88 -2.85
N ILE A 82 7.73 -10.18 -3.98
CA ILE A 82 8.98 -10.15 -4.74
C ILE A 82 10.13 -9.65 -3.87
N MET A 83 9.93 -8.52 -3.19
CA MET A 83 10.95 -7.92 -2.34
C MET A 83 11.33 -8.79 -1.16
N LYS A 84 10.36 -9.41 -0.49
CA LYS A 84 10.61 -10.35 0.60
C LYS A 84 11.36 -11.60 0.15
N THR A 85 11.07 -12.08 -1.04
CA THR A 85 11.72 -13.27 -1.61
C THR A 85 13.15 -12.98 -2.08
N ALA A 86 13.33 -11.87 -2.79
CA ALA A 86 14.62 -11.54 -3.41
C ALA A 86 15.59 -10.82 -2.45
N PHE A 87 15.05 -10.05 -1.48
CA PHE A 87 15.84 -9.17 -0.60
C PHE A 87 15.41 -9.29 0.86
N PRO A 88 15.33 -10.51 1.45
CA PRO A 88 14.77 -10.71 2.79
C PRO A 88 15.53 -9.95 3.88
N SER A 89 16.85 -9.82 3.75
CA SER A 89 17.69 -9.08 4.70
C SER A 89 17.50 -7.56 4.63
N ILE A 90 17.15 -7.02 3.46
CA ILE A 90 16.98 -5.58 3.24
C ILE A 90 15.56 -5.13 3.62
N VAL A 91 14.58 -6.00 3.42
CA VAL A 91 13.15 -5.73 3.75
C VAL A 91 12.85 -6.00 5.23
N ASP A 92 13.86 -6.25 6.03
CA ASP A 92 13.74 -6.43 7.48
C ASP A 92 13.66 -5.08 8.20
N VAL A 93 12.74 -4.99 9.17
CA VAL A 93 12.51 -3.78 9.98
C VAL A 93 13.76 -3.39 10.75
N ASN A 94 14.45 -4.38 11.36
CA ASN A 94 15.64 -4.12 12.14
C ASN A 94 16.80 -3.66 11.26
N PHE A 95 16.90 -4.19 10.03
CA PHE A 95 17.91 -3.73 9.07
C PHE A 95 17.73 -2.24 8.77
N THR A 96 16.49 -1.80 8.47
CA THR A 96 16.19 -0.39 8.18
C THR A 96 16.48 0.50 9.39
N ALA A 97 16.02 0.11 10.58
CA ALA A 97 16.28 0.85 11.82
C ALA A 97 17.78 0.96 12.14
N ASN A 98 18.55 -0.13 11.95
CA ASN A 98 20.01 -0.13 12.14
C ASN A 98 20.71 0.76 11.11
N MET A 99 20.26 0.77 9.86
CA MET A 99 20.82 1.65 8.83
C MET A 99 20.59 3.11 9.17
N GLU A 100 19.40 3.48 9.64
CA GLU A 100 19.09 4.84 10.10
C GLU A 100 20.01 5.25 11.28
N TYR A 101 20.22 4.35 12.24
CA TYR A 101 21.16 4.58 13.35
C TYR A 101 22.61 4.76 12.87
N LEU A 102 23.06 3.97 11.90
CA LEU A 102 24.39 4.13 11.31
C LEU A 102 24.54 5.46 10.58
N LEU A 103 23.49 5.94 9.92
CA LEU A 103 23.49 7.24 9.26
C LEU A 103 23.55 8.40 10.26
N ASP A 104 22.85 8.29 11.39
CA ASP A 104 22.97 9.26 12.50
C ASP A 104 24.42 9.27 13.05
N SER A 105 25.04 8.08 13.20
CA SER A 105 26.42 7.96 13.63
C SER A 105 27.42 8.58 12.63
N VAL A 106 27.10 8.56 11.33
CA VAL A 106 27.87 9.28 10.31
C VAL A 106 27.71 10.78 10.45
N GLU A 107 26.51 11.29 10.72
CA GLU A 107 26.23 12.69 10.97
C GLU A 107 27.01 13.22 12.18
N GLU A 108 27.06 12.44 13.26
CA GLU A 108 27.84 12.73 14.47
C GLU A 108 29.37 12.64 14.26
N GLY A 109 29.81 12.09 13.12
CA GLY A 109 31.22 11.93 12.80
C GLY A 109 31.89 10.73 13.48
N SER A 110 31.14 9.88 14.18
CA SER A 110 31.65 8.68 14.87
C SER A 110 31.92 7.52 13.91
N VAL A 111 31.24 7.48 12.74
CA VAL A 111 31.36 6.45 11.72
C VAL A 111 31.64 7.10 10.35
N ALA A 112 32.60 6.53 9.61
CA ALA A 112 32.89 6.99 8.25
C ALA A 112 31.82 6.45 7.26
N TRP A 113 31.16 7.31 6.51
CA TRP A 113 30.12 6.92 5.54
C TRP A 113 30.57 5.86 4.52
N LYS A 114 31.86 5.93 4.11
CA LYS A 114 32.44 4.95 3.18
C LYS A 114 32.45 3.53 3.76
N MET A 115 32.54 3.39 5.08
CA MET A 115 32.48 2.10 5.76
C MET A 115 31.07 1.52 5.69
N VAL A 116 30.05 2.35 5.92
CA VAL A 116 28.64 1.92 5.81
C VAL A 116 28.34 1.40 4.40
N VAL A 117 28.71 2.15 3.37
CA VAL A 117 28.51 1.74 1.97
C VAL A 117 29.31 0.48 1.63
N ARG A 118 30.57 0.38 2.07
CA ARG A 118 31.42 -0.78 1.81
C ARG A 118 30.88 -2.06 2.42
N ASN A 119 30.25 -1.96 3.57
CA ASN A 119 29.66 -3.12 4.26
C ASN A 119 28.32 -3.53 3.64
N PHE A 120 27.55 -2.58 3.13
CA PHE A 120 26.23 -2.84 2.56
C PHE A 120 26.27 -3.32 1.10
N TYR A 121 27.13 -2.73 0.28
CA TYR A 121 27.11 -2.90 -1.18
C TYR A 121 27.34 -4.35 -1.65
N PRO A 122 28.28 -5.13 -1.10
CA PRO A 122 28.52 -6.51 -1.56
C PRO A 122 27.28 -7.41 -1.42
N ASP A 123 26.59 -7.32 -0.30
CA ASP A 123 25.41 -8.14 -0.04
C ASP A 123 24.26 -7.73 -0.97
N LEU A 124 24.09 -6.43 -1.22
CA LEU A 124 23.13 -5.92 -2.20
C LEU A 124 23.46 -6.41 -3.62
N GLU A 125 24.73 -6.31 -4.04
CA GLU A 125 25.16 -6.73 -5.37
C GLU A 125 24.90 -8.22 -5.62
N GLU A 126 25.19 -9.06 -4.62
CA GLU A 126 24.93 -10.50 -4.70
C GLU A 126 23.44 -10.79 -4.75
N ALA A 127 22.62 -10.15 -3.89
CA ALA A 127 21.18 -10.31 -3.89
C ALA A 127 20.55 -9.87 -5.23
N VAL A 128 21.03 -8.78 -5.83
CA VAL A 128 20.57 -8.33 -7.16
C VAL A 128 20.90 -9.35 -8.25
N LYS A 129 22.13 -9.92 -8.26
CA LYS A 129 22.52 -10.96 -9.23
C LYS A 129 21.64 -12.20 -9.10
N GLN A 130 21.38 -12.64 -7.88
CA GLN A 130 20.50 -13.78 -7.61
C GLN A 130 19.06 -13.49 -8.04
N ALA A 131 18.52 -12.32 -7.72
CA ALA A 131 17.18 -11.89 -8.11
C ALA A 131 17.00 -11.86 -9.64
N GLN A 132 18.00 -11.37 -10.39
CA GLN A 132 17.94 -11.31 -11.86
C GLN A 132 17.84 -12.70 -12.51
N THR A 133 18.36 -13.73 -11.85
CA THR A 133 18.33 -15.11 -12.39
C THR A 133 17.15 -15.93 -11.86
N ALA A 134 16.65 -15.62 -10.66
CA ALA A 134 15.64 -16.42 -9.96
C ALA A 134 14.23 -15.87 -10.08
N LEU A 135 14.07 -14.56 -10.32
CA LEU A 135 12.72 -13.97 -10.41
C LEU A 135 12.09 -14.24 -11.76
N GLU A 136 10.94 -14.90 -11.73
CA GLU A 136 10.05 -15.03 -12.86
C GLU A 136 9.25 -13.74 -13.07
N LYS A 137 8.82 -13.50 -14.30
CA LYS A 137 7.96 -12.36 -14.62
C LYS A 137 6.60 -12.56 -13.96
N VAL A 138 6.28 -11.73 -12.99
CA VAL A 138 4.94 -11.70 -12.38
C VAL A 138 3.97 -10.97 -13.32
N GLU A 139 2.96 -11.67 -13.78
CA GLU A 139 1.86 -11.07 -14.54
C GLU A 139 0.73 -10.70 -13.56
N ILE A 140 0.50 -9.40 -13.41
CA ILE A 140 -0.65 -8.90 -12.67
C ILE A 140 -1.84 -8.98 -13.60
N ASN A 141 -2.92 -9.61 -13.17
CA ASN A 141 -4.14 -9.68 -13.94
C ASN A 141 -4.69 -8.26 -14.16
N ASP A 142 -4.78 -7.90 -15.42
CA ASP A 142 -5.38 -6.62 -15.80
C ASP A 142 -6.91 -6.69 -15.55
N GLU A 143 -7.47 -5.65 -14.97
CA GLU A 143 -8.91 -5.53 -14.74
C GLU A 143 -9.63 -5.39 -16.10
N GLU A 144 -10.53 -6.31 -16.43
CA GLU A 144 -11.32 -6.24 -17.65
C GLU A 144 -12.31 -5.07 -17.63
N SER A 145 -12.45 -4.39 -18.75
CA SER A 145 -13.42 -3.33 -18.91
C SER A 145 -14.52 -3.72 -19.92
N ASP A 146 -15.69 -3.09 -19.79
CA ASP A 146 -16.80 -3.27 -20.73
C ASP A 146 -16.56 -2.57 -22.09
N VAL A 147 -15.41 -1.94 -22.27
CA VAL A 147 -15.08 -1.18 -23.50
C VAL A 147 -14.48 -2.09 -24.53
N ILE A 148 -15.12 -2.20 -25.68
CA ILE A 148 -14.66 -3.02 -26.79
C ILE A 148 -13.62 -2.25 -27.62
N CYS A 149 -12.54 -2.93 -28.02
CA CYS A 149 -11.55 -2.42 -28.93
C CYS A 149 -12.13 -2.28 -30.35
N GLU A 150 -12.08 -1.09 -30.93
CA GLU A 150 -12.63 -0.79 -32.26
C GLU A 150 -11.84 -1.45 -33.38
N GLU A 151 -10.62 -1.89 -33.14
CA GLU A 151 -9.75 -2.52 -34.16
C GLU A 151 -9.86 -4.04 -34.20
N CYS A 152 -10.01 -4.70 -33.06
CA CYS A 152 -9.98 -6.16 -32.99
C CYS A 152 -11.17 -6.80 -32.26
N GLY A 153 -12.11 -6.01 -31.72
CA GLY A 153 -13.34 -6.49 -31.08
C GLY A 153 -13.17 -7.13 -29.70
N ARG A 154 -11.95 -7.19 -29.13
CA ARG A 154 -11.68 -7.73 -27.79
C ARG A 154 -12.07 -6.72 -26.71
N ASN A 155 -12.48 -7.16 -25.54
CA ASN A 155 -12.65 -6.27 -24.39
C ASN A 155 -11.30 -5.64 -24.03
N MET A 156 -11.30 -4.34 -23.81
CA MET A 156 -10.09 -3.63 -23.37
C MET A 156 -9.88 -3.85 -21.87
N VAL A 157 -8.62 -3.83 -21.47
CA VAL A 157 -8.22 -3.97 -20.07
C VAL A 157 -7.74 -2.64 -19.51
N ILE A 158 -7.97 -2.44 -18.22
CA ILE A 158 -7.52 -1.25 -17.52
C ILE A 158 -6.06 -1.44 -17.14
N LYS A 159 -5.19 -0.64 -17.74
CA LYS A 159 -3.75 -0.60 -17.40
C LYS A 159 -3.40 0.71 -16.73
N TYR A 160 -2.31 0.67 -16.00
CA TYR A 160 -1.79 1.82 -15.28
C TYR A 160 -0.52 2.33 -15.94
N GLY A 161 -0.54 3.55 -16.42
CA GLY A 161 0.59 4.22 -17.04
C GLY A 161 1.08 5.42 -16.23
N LYS A 162 2.10 6.10 -16.75
CA LYS A 162 2.71 7.29 -16.14
C LYS A 162 1.69 8.39 -15.77
N HIS A 163 0.62 8.51 -16.57
CA HIS A 163 -0.40 9.56 -16.42
C HIS A 163 -1.72 9.06 -15.80
N GLY A 164 -1.75 7.85 -15.27
CA GLY A 164 -2.93 7.28 -14.63
C GLY A 164 -3.48 6.06 -15.35
N LYS A 165 -4.75 5.72 -15.05
CA LYS A 165 -5.47 4.61 -15.68
C LYS A 165 -5.69 4.92 -17.16
N PHE A 166 -5.50 3.90 -18.00
CA PHE A 166 -5.87 3.94 -19.42
C PHE A 166 -6.38 2.56 -19.85
N LEU A 167 -7.15 2.55 -20.92
CA LEU A 167 -7.62 1.31 -21.53
C LEU A 167 -6.63 0.85 -22.58
N ALA A 168 -6.20 -0.40 -22.50
CA ALA A 168 -5.32 -1.03 -23.48
C ALA A 168 -5.99 -2.27 -24.07
N CYS A 169 -5.68 -2.54 -25.33
CA CYS A 169 -6.12 -3.78 -25.94
C CYS A 169 -5.25 -4.96 -25.46
N PRO A 170 -5.82 -6.07 -24.98
CA PRO A 170 -5.07 -7.26 -24.57
C PRO A 170 -4.38 -7.96 -25.75
N GLY A 171 -4.71 -7.60 -26.97
CA GLY A 171 -4.09 -8.15 -28.19
C GLY A 171 -2.69 -7.59 -28.50
N PHE A 172 -2.04 -6.89 -27.58
CA PHE A 172 -0.65 -6.48 -27.77
C PHE A 172 0.30 -7.69 -27.90
N PRO A 173 1.26 -7.72 -28.81
CA PRO A 173 1.74 -6.61 -29.66
C PRO A 173 0.99 -6.44 -31.01
N GLU A 174 0.08 -7.32 -31.37
CA GLU A 174 -0.65 -7.29 -32.65
C GLU A 174 -1.60 -6.07 -32.74
N CYS A 175 -2.34 -5.81 -31.67
CA CYS A 175 -3.21 -4.65 -31.55
C CYS A 175 -2.68 -3.69 -30.47
N LYS A 176 -2.25 -2.51 -30.88
CA LYS A 176 -1.66 -1.49 -29.98
C LYS A 176 -2.64 -0.40 -29.58
N LYS A 177 -3.95 -0.64 -29.74
CA LYS A 177 -4.97 0.36 -29.47
C LYS A 177 -5.05 0.64 -27.96
N THR A 178 -5.03 1.94 -27.64
CA THR A 178 -5.24 2.45 -26.29
C THR A 178 -6.32 3.53 -26.28
N LYS A 179 -7.06 3.65 -25.21
CA LYS A 179 -8.04 4.73 -24.96
C LYS A 179 -7.82 5.33 -23.57
N THR A 180 -8.20 6.59 -23.41
CA THR A 180 -8.20 7.21 -22.09
C THR A 180 -9.28 6.57 -21.22
N PHE A 181 -8.92 6.16 -20.01
CA PHE A 181 -9.90 5.72 -19.02
C PHE A 181 -10.64 6.95 -18.48
N LEU A 182 -11.95 6.97 -18.65
CA LEU A 182 -12.82 8.03 -18.17
C LEU A 182 -13.70 7.46 -17.06
N GLU A 183 -13.54 7.98 -15.86
CA GLU A 183 -14.34 7.59 -14.70
C GLU A 183 -15.75 8.16 -14.85
N LYS A 184 -16.74 7.27 -14.93
CA LYS A 184 -18.14 7.65 -15.07
C LYS A 184 -18.71 8.10 -13.71
N THR A 185 -19.40 9.22 -13.69
CA THR A 185 -20.04 9.74 -12.47
C THR A 185 -21.37 9.05 -12.12
N GLY A 186 -21.87 8.17 -13.00
CA GLY A 186 -23.20 7.57 -12.87
C GLY A 186 -24.36 8.51 -13.23
N VAL A 187 -24.07 9.74 -13.62
CA VAL A 187 -25.08 10.73 -14.03
C VAL A 187 -25.10 10.86 -15.56
N LEU A 188 -26.27 10.86 -16.16
CA LEU A 188 -26.45 11.09 -17.59
C LEU A 188 -26.58 12.58 -17.91
N CYS A 189 -25.99 13.00 -19.02
CA CYS A 189 -26.14 14.38 -19.49
C CYS A 189 -27.57 14.67 -19.89
N PRO A 190 -28.26 15.69 -19.33
CA PRO A 190 -29.67 16.00 -19.64
C PRO A 190 -29.87 16.48 -21.08
N LYS A 191 -28.83 16.88 -21.81
CA LYS A 191 -28.91 17.35 -23.19
C LYS A 191 -28.74 16.27 -24.25
N CYS A 192 -27.86 15.30 -24.01
CA CYS A 192 -27.50 14.28 -25.02
C CYS A 192 -27.58 12.84 -24.53
N GLY A 193 -27.88 12.58 -23.24
CA GLY A 193 -28.00 11.25 -22.67
C GLY A 193 -26.67 10.50 -22.49
N ALA A 194 -25.52 11.11 -22.81
CA ALA A 194 -24.21 10.49 -22.62
C ALA A 194 -23.77 10.50 -21.14
N ASP A 195 -22.94 9.55 -20.75
CA ASP A 195 -22.34 9.52 -19.40
C ASP A 195 -21.54 10.80 -19.12
N VAL A 196 -21.76 11.40 -17.97
CA VAL A 196 -20.90 12.46 -17.44
C VAL A 196 -19.65 11.81 -16.84
N VAL A 197 -18.48 12.28 -17.23
CA VAL A 197 -17.17 11.71 -16.83
C VAL A 197 -16.34 12.71 -16.07
N VAL A 198 -15.54 12.23 -15.12
CA VAL A 198 -14.55 13.04 -14.42
C VAL A 198 -13.32 13.19 -15.31
N ARG A 199 -12.91 14.42 -15.57
CA ARG A 199 -11.67 14.74 -16.28
C ARG A 199 -10.71 15.42 -15.33
N LYS A 200 -9.58 14.79 -15.07
CA LYS A 200 -8.48 15.43 -14.33
C LYS A 200 -7.74 16.36 -15.29
N THR A 201 -7.67 17.63 -14.94
CA THR A 201 -6.87 18.66 -15.62
C THR A 201 -5.44 18.64 -15.09
#